data_63ad69a7129a1f009f863495de3c6566
#
_entry.id   63ad69a7129a1f009f863495de3c6566
#
_cell.length_a   1.000
_cell.length_b   1.000
_cell.length_c   1.000
_cell.angle_alpha   90.00
_cell.angle_beta   90.00
_cell.angle_gamma   90.00
#
_symmetry.space_group_name_H-M   'P 1'
#
loop_
_entity.id
_entity.type
_entity.pdbx_description
1 polymer ?
#
loop_
_entity_poly.entity_id
_entity_poly.type
_entity_poly.pdbx_seq_one_letter_code
_entity_poly.pdbx_strand_id
1 'polypeptide(L)'
;VDRFRPLALLTAAALTLPGLTALSSAARAADADLARNGGFEAGLDGWTCTAGTTVNSPVRSGDSALQATPAGADNARCAQTVTVRPDSQYTLSGYVRGSYVHLGASGTGTTDVSTWTQSAPGWQQLTTAFRTGPATTRVTIYTHGWYGTGAYHADDITLVGPGGDTAQPPAAPTGLKTGAVTASTVALSWSPVPGATGYAVYRDGAKAQTVTGTSATIGGLSPATAYRFQVAAENEAGESARSATVTATTTEGPDGGGTDLPAHALVGYLHASFANGSGYTRLADVPDSWDVIDLAFGEPTSVTSGDIRFERCPATECPNVESDADFKAAIKAKQAAGKKVLISIGGQNGQVQLTTTAARDTFVTSVSKIIDEYGLDGLDIDFEGHSLALNADDTDFKNPRTPVIVNLISALKTLKARYGDAFVLTMAPETFFVQLGYQYYGTGPWGGQDPRAGAYLPVIHALRDDLTLLHVQDYNSGPIMGLDNQYHSMGGADFHIAMTDMLLTGFPVAGDASNVFPPLRPDQIAIGMPASANAGNGHVPPAEVTRTLDCLTKKTDCGSYATHGTWPGLRGLMTWSINWDRYGGWEFQRTFDGYFG
;
A
#
# COMPACT_ATOMS: atom_id res chain seq x y z
N VAL A 1 50.86 -34.95 67.54
CA VAL A 1 49.80 -34.38 68.36
C VAL A 1 48.87 -33.61 67.46
N ASP A 2 47.63 -34.10 67.39
CA ASP A 2 46.36 -33.45 66.93
C ASP A 2 46.23 -32.94 65.50
N ARG A 3 45.60 -33.72 64.71
CA ARG A 3 44.20 -33.88 64.27
C ARG A 3 43.41 -32.57 64.14
N PHE A 4 43.15 -32.16 62.90
CA PHE A 4 41.89 -31.55 62.49
C PHE A 4 41.55 -31.98 61.03
N ARG A 5 40.36 -32.55 60.83
CA ARG A 5 39.74 -32.90 59.55
C ARG A 5 39.18 -31.66 58.89
N PRO A 6 39.26 -31.51 57.58
CA PRO A 6 38.43 -30.52 56.85
C PRO A 6 37.09 -31.14 56.44
N LEU A 7 36.05 -30.32 56.61
CA LEU A 7 34.66 -30.52 56.22
C LEU A 7 34.56 -30.40 54.72
N ALA A 8 33.95 -31.38 54.03
CA ALA A 8 33.70 -31.35 52.65
C ALA A 8 32.46 -30.46 52.35
N LEU A 9 32.63 -29.37 51.57
CA LEU A 9 31.55 -28.61 50.98
C LEU A 9 31.06 -29.35 49.71
N LEU A 10 29.82 -29.83 49.75
CA LEU A 10 29.08 -30.29 48.58
C LEU A 10 28.60 -29.06 47.80
N THR A 11 29.17 -28.83 46.64
CA THR A 11 28.60 -27.92 45.63
C THR A 11 27.51 -28.65 44.85
N ALA A 12 26.26 -28.25 45.05
CA ALA A 12 25.13 -28.70 44.25
C ALA A 12 25.21 -28.05 42.85
N ALA A 13 25.49 -28.83 41.83
CA ALA A 13 25.35 -28.43 40.45
C ALA A 13 23.86 -28.42 40.10
N ALA A 14 23.31 -27.23 39.84
CA ALA A 14 21.97 -27.08 39.31
C ALA A 14 21.98 -27.47 37.82
N LEU A 15 21.42 -28.64 37.50
CA LEU A 15 21.05 -28.97 36.10
C LEU A 15 19.83 -28.13 35.73
N THR A 16 20.01 -27.19 34.79
CA THR A 16 18.91 -26.53 34.09
C THR A 16 18.34 -27.50 33.06
N LEU A 17 17.14 -28.00 33.30
CA LEU A 17 16.33 -28.67 32.28
C LEU A 17 15.88 -27.65 31.24
N PRO A 18 15.91 -28.00 29.93
CA PRO A 18 15.31 -27.17 28.91
C PRO A 18 13.79 -27.15 29.10
N GLY A 19 13.22 -25.93 29.02
CA GLY A 19 11.81 -25.69 29.24
C GLY A 19 10.93 -26.55 28.31
N LEU A 20 10.03 -27.32 28.91
CA LEU A 20 8.85 -27.82 28.22
C LEU A 20 8.00 -26.59 27.84
N THR A 21 7.96 -26.29 26.56
CA THR A 21 6.88 -25.48 25.96
C THR A 21 5.59 -26.28 26.18
N ALA A 22 4.77 -25.83 27.11
CA ALA A 22 3.40 -26.29 27.23
C ALA A 22 2.68 -25.92 25.92
N LEU A 23 2.51 -26.90 25.03
CA LEU A 23 1.52 -26.82 23.96
C LEU A 23 0.17 -26.67 24.68
N SER A 24 -0.43 -25.48 24.62
CA SER A 24 -1.81 -25.27 25.03
C SER A 24 -2.66 -26.18 24.16
N SER A 25 -3.12 -27.30 24.72
CA SER A 25 -4.18 -28.09 24.13
C SER A 25 -5.39 -27.16 24.00
N ALA A 26 -5.73 -26.73 22.79
CA ALA A 26 -7.03 -26.15 22.52
C ALA A 26 -8.07 -27.08 23.14
N ALA A 27 -8.95 -26.56 23.97
CA ALA A 27 -10.03 -27.32 24.56
C ALA A 27 -10.80 -28.00 23.43
N ARG A 28 -10.72 -29.34 23.36
CA ARG A 28 -11.43 -30.12 22.36
C ARG A 28 -12.91 -29.95 22.66
N ALA A 29 -13.69 -29.45 21.69
CA ALA A 29 -15.14 -29.41 21.84
C ALA A 29 -15.62 -30.84 22.16
N ALA A 30 -16.54 -30.97 23.13
CA ALA A 30 -17.11 -32.25 23.49
C ALA A 30 -17.82 -32.86 22.28
N ASP A 31 -17.68 -34.18 22.09
CA ASP A 31 -18.41 -34.90 21.06
C ASP A 31 -19.90 -34.75 21.30
N ALA A 32 -20.64 -34.35 20.29
CA ALA A 32 -22.08 -34.16 20.31
C ALA A 32 -22.73 -34.95 19.17
N ASP A 33 -23.99 -35.26 19.30
CA ASP A 33 -24.79 -35.76 18.20
C ASP A 33 -25.16 -34.58 17.28
N LEU A 34 -24.73 -34.65 16.05
CA LEU A 34 -24.92 -33.62 15.02
C LEU A 34 -26.05 -33.91 14.05
N ALA A 35 -26.61 -35.14 14.09
CA ALA A 35 -27.76 -35.49 13.31
C ALA A 35 -29.00 -34.77 13.86
N ARG A 36 -29.68 -34.03 12.99
CA ARG A 36 -30.90 -33.34 13.36
C ARG A 36 -32.11 -34.24 13.12
N ASN A 37 -32.99 -34.36 14.12
CA ASN A 37 -34.20 -35.14 14.02
C ASN A 37 -33.96 -36.59 13.53
N GLY A 38 -32.91 -37.25 14.08
CA GLY A 38 -32.54 -38.61 13.70
C GLY A 38 -33.57 -39.69 14.12
N GLY A 39 -34.41 -39.38 15.10
CA GLY A 39 -35.57 -40.21 15.49
C GLY A 39 -36.87 -39.91 14.73
N PHE A 40 -36.83 -38.96 13.77
CA PHE A 40 -37.99 -38.60 12.91
C PHE A 40 -39.27 -38.13 13.66
N GLU A 41 -39.14 -37.68 14.91
CA GLU A 41 -40.27 -37.22 15.75
C GLU A 41 -40.88 -35.90 15.24
N ALA A 42 -40.13 -35.09 14.50
CA ALA A 42 -40.59 -33.89 13.80
C ALA A 42 -40.86 -34.15 12.31
N GLY A 43 -41.35 -35.34 11.95
CA GLY A 43 -41.54 -35.72 10.56
C GLY A 43 -40.19 -35.86 9.82
N LEU A 44 -40.09 -35.35 8.60
CA LEU A 44 -38.87 -35.37 7.81
C LEU A 44 -38.04 -34.06 7.97
N ASP A 45 -38.31 -33.25 9.01
CA ASP A 45 -37.55 -32.01 9.19
C ASP A 45 -36.02 -32.26 9.25
N GLY A 46 -35.28 -31.53 8.41
CA GLY A 46 -33.85 -31.71 8.23
C GLY A 46 -33.42 -32.84 7.29
N TRP A 47 -34.34 -33.66 6.79
CA TRP A 47 -34.08 -34.76 5.88
C TRP A 47 -34.71 -34.54 4.49
N THR A 48 -33.99 -34.92 3.46
CA THR A 48 -34.47 -34.92 2.06
C THR A 48 -34.57 -36.37 1.59
N CYS A 49 -35.77 -36.81 1.26
CA CYS A 49 -36.06 -38.20 0.84
C CYS A 49 -36.62 -38.23 -0.57
N THR A 50 -36.23 -39.24 -1.37
CA THR A 50 -36.84 -39.47 -2.71
C THR A 50 -38.19 -40.21 -2.61
N ALA A 51 -38.35 -41.12 -1.65
CA ALA A 51 -39.58 -41.89 -1.45
C ALA A 51 -39.75 -42.29 0.03
N GLY A 52 -39.65 -41.28 0.93
CA GLY A 52 -39.75 -41.48 2.39
C GLY A 52 -40.96 -40.77 2.99
N THR A 53 -41.47 -41.32 4.06
CA THR A 53 -42.52 -40.77 4.94
C THR A 53 -42.24 -41.19 6.37
N THR A 54 -42.87 -40.56 7.35
CA THR A 54 -42.85 -41.05 8.74
C THR A 54 -44.03 -41.93 9.03
N VAL A 55 -43.82 -42.91 9.89
CA VAL A 55 -44.84 -43.87 10.35
C VAL A 55 -44.78 -44.02 11.85
N ASN A 56 -45.92 -44.35 12.46
CA ASN A 56 -46.04 -44.55 13.90
C ASN A 56 -45.94 -46.04 14.29
N SER A 57 -45.71 -46.91 13.31
CA SER A 57 -45.44 -48.36 13.50
C SER A 57 -44.88 -48.97 12.21
N PRO A 58 -43.74 -49.68 12.29
CA PRO A 58 -42.96 -49.97 13.48
C PRO A 58 -42.05 -48.77 13.84
N VAL A 59 -41.95 -48.45 15.11
CA VAL A 59 -40.97 -47.46 15.67
C VAL A 59 -39.98 -48.19 16.56
N ARG A 60 -38.77 -47.67 16.67
CA ARG A 60 -37.73 -48.18 17.59
C ARG A 60 -37.80 -47.44 18.92
N SER A 61 -37.88 -46.11 18.88
CA SER A 61 -38.07 -45.26 20.05
C SER A 61 -38.97 -44.08 19.69
N GLY A 62 -39.52 -43.38 20.68
CA GLY A 62 -40.44 -42.26 20.43
C GLY A 62 -41.76 -42.69 19.80
N ASP A 63 -42.36 -41.77 19.02
CA ASP A 63 -43.68 -41.93 18.40
C ASP A 63 -43.61 -42.10 16.88
N SER A 64 -42.46 -41.93 16.25
CA SER A 64 -42.27 -41.93 14.80
C SER A 64 -40.99 -42.60 14.34
N ALA A 65 -41.01 -43.18 13.16
CA ALA A 65 -39.83 -43.67 12.45
C ALA A 65 -39.92 -43.38 10.95
N LEU A 66 -38.81 -43.34 10.23
CA LEU A 66 -38.75 -43.28 8.79
C LEU A 66 -39.27 -44.60 8.19
N GLN A 67 -40.17 -44.52 7.24
CA GLN A 67 -40.45 -45.58 6.25
C GLN A 67 -40.12 -45.08 4.86
N ALA A 68 -39.32 -45.81 4.10
CA ALA A 68 -39.05 -45.47 2.71
C ALA A 68 -39.13 -46.72 1.82
N THR A 69 -39.70 -46.57 0.63
CA THR A 69 -40.03 -47.69 -0.26
C THR A 69 -39.27 -47.56 -1.58
N PRO A 70 -38.22 -48.37 -1.81
CA PRO A 70 -37.54 -48.43 -3.09
C PRO A 70 -38.48 -48.79 -4.23
N ALA A 71 -38.43 -48.09 -5.37
CA ALA A 71 -39.28 -48.33 -6.53
C ALA A 71 -38.50 -48.13 -7.84
N GLY A 72 -38.67 -49.05 -8.77
CA GLY A 72 -37.95 -49.01 -10.03
C GLY A 72 -36.43 -49.04 -9.80
N ALA A 73 -35.71 -48.06 -10.28
CA ALA A 73 -34.28 -47.87 -10.05
C ALA A 73 -33.94 -46.97 -8.84
N ASP A 74 -34.96 -46.43 -8.14
CA ASP A 74 -34.80 -45.58 -6.96
C ASP A 74 -34.65 -46.41 -5.68
N ASN A 75 -33.56 -46.23 -4.96
CA ASN A 75 -33.30 -46.90 -3.69
C ASN A 75 -34.00 -46.22 -2.49
N ALA A 76 -34.86 -45.25 -2.73
CA ALA A 76 -35.57 -44.48 -1.68
C ALA A 76 -34.61 -43.86 -0.65
N ARG A 77 -33.64 -43.09 -1.14
CA ARG A 77 -32.61 -42.47 -0.30
C ARG A 77 -33.21 -41.32 0.51
N CYS A 78 -32.89 -41.33 1.82
CA CYS A 78 -33.11 -40.20 2.72
C CYS A 78 -31.75 -39.69 3.20
N ALA A 79 -31.53 -38.38 3.12
CA ALA A 79 -30.23 -37.79 3.38
C ALA A 79 -30.35 -36.48 4.15
N GLN A 80 -29.33 -36.16 4.96
CA GLN A 80 -29.17 -34.92 5.68
C GLN A 80 -27.74 -34.40 5.49
N THR A 81 -27.58 -33.10 5.19
CA THR A 81 -26.26 -32.45 5.18
C THR A 81 -25.96 -31.87 6.55
N VAL A 82 -24.84 -32.28 7.13
CA VAL A 82 -24.40 -31.92 8.48
C VAL A 82 -23.11 -31.14 8.40
N THR A 83 -23.01 -30.06 9.18
CA THR A 83 -21.76 -29.28 9.34
C THR A 83 -20.80 -30.04 10.25
N VAL A 84 -19.56 -30.20 9.80
CA VAL A 84 -18.51 -30.96 10.48
C VAL A 84 -17.20 -30.16 10.50
N ARG A 85 -16.25 -30.60 11.33
CA ARG A 85 -14.90 -30.02 11.33
C ARG A 85 -13.98 -30.75 10.35
N PRO A 86 -13.06 -30.04 9.70
CA PRO A 86 -11.96 -30.67 8.99
C PRO A 86 -11.12 -31.58 9.89
N ASP A 87 -10.43 -32.53 9.28
CA ASP A 87 -9.48 -33.45 9.93
C ASP A 87 -9.99 -34.12 11.22
N SER A 88 -11.30 -34.37 11.31
CA SER A 88 -11.95 -34.84 12.51
C SER A 88 -12.61 -36.20 12.34
N GLN A 89 -12.67 -36.97 13.41
CA GLN A 89 -13.27 -38.30 13.44
C GLN A 89 -14.73 -38.23 13.83
N TYR A 90 -15.59 -38.97 13.09
CA TYR A 90 -17.03 -39.06 13.32
C TYR A 90 -17.49 -40.51 13.35
N THR A 91 -18.51 -40.80 14.16
CA THR A 91 -19.19 -42.09 14.21
C THR A 91 -20.64 -41.89 13.82
N LEU A 92 -21.07 -42.51 12.72
CA LEU A 92 -22.46 -42.56 12.25
C LEU A 92 -23.09 -43.87 12.71
N SER A 93 -24.21 -43.81 13.40
CA SER A 93 -25.00 -44.98 13.75
C SER A 93 -26.49 -44.73 13.55
N GLY A 94 -27.27 -45.80 13.46
CA GLY A 94 -28.71 -45.73 13.33
C GLY A 94 -29.34 -47.12 13.37
N TYR A 95 -30.61 -47.21 13.75
CA TYR A 95 -31.34 -48.46 13.73
C TYR A 95 -32.15 -48.59 12.44
N VAL A 96 -32.04 -49.75 11.82
CA VAL A 96 -32.76 -50.06 10.58
C VAL A 96 -33.55 -51.34 10.70
N ARG A 97 -34.61 -51.44 9.88
CA ARG A 97 -35.42 -52.65 9.71
C ARG A 97 -35.79 -52.79 8.24
N GLY A 98 -35.67 -53.99 7.70
CA GLY A 98 -35.97 -54.27 6.29
C GLY A 98 -34.90 -55.12 5.63
N SER A 99 -34.90 -55.21 4.30
CA SER A 99 -33.94 -55.96 3.52
C SER A 99 -33.01 -55.01 2.75
N TYR A 100 -31.71 -55.30 2.75
CA TYR A 100 -30.68 -54.54 2.04
C TYR A 100 -30.70 -53.04 2.39
N VAL A 101 -30.76 -52.74 3.71
CA VAL A 101 -30.78 -51.38 4.18
C VAL A 101 -29.36 -50.90 4.42
N HIS A 102 -29.03 -49.73 3.90
CA HIS A 102 -27.72 -49.07 3.95
C HIS A 102 -27.78 -47.83 4.85
N LEU A 103 -26.69 -47.58 5.56
CA LEU A 103 -26.41 -46.35 6.32
C LEU A 103 -25.02 -45.89 5.96
N GLY A 104 -24.84 -44.61 5.57
CA GLY A 104 -23.54 -44.13 5.13
C GLY A 104 -23.36 -42.64 5.19
N ALA A 105 -22.13 -42.19 4.93
CA ALA A 105 -21.75 -40.79 4.81
C ALA A 105 -20.95 -40.56 3.51
N SER A 106 -21.28 -39.48 2.82
CA SER A 106 -20.64 -39.08 1.57
C SER A 106 -20.15 -37.62 1.62
N GLY A 107 -19.19 -37.27 0.76
CA GLY A 107 -18.56 -35.98 0.75
C GLY A 107 -17.60 -35.80 1.94
N THR A 108 -17.04 -36.89 2.44
CA THR A 108 -16.16 -36.88 3.62
C THR A 108 -14.81 -36.19 3.36
N GLY A 109 -14.44 -35.93 2.10
CA GLY A 109 -13.14 -35.38 1.73
C GLY A 109 -11.97 -36.36 1.88
N THR A 110 -12.29 -37.60 2.27
CA THR A 110 -11.46 -38.80 2.28
C THR A 110 -12.22 -39.90 1.54
N THR A 111 -12.26 -41.11 2.09
CA THR A 111 -13.06 -42.19 1.52
C THR A 111 -14.48 -42.17 2.11
N ASP A 112 -15.51 -42.06 1.27
CA ASP A 112 -16.89 -42.16 1.68
C ASP A 112 -17.16 -43.54 2.25
N VAL A 113 -18.04 -43.60 3.27
CA VAL A 113 -18.30 -44.83 4.01
C VAL A 113 -19.76 -45.26 3.91
N SER A 114 -19.97 -46.56 3.91
CA SER A 114 -21.31 -47.18 4.01
C SER A 114 -21.24 -48.50 4.74
N THR A 115 -22.21 -48.77 5.56
CA THR A 115 -22.49 -50.08 6.18
C THR A 115 -23.91 -50.49 5.83
N TRP A 116 -24.24 -51.80 5.89
CA TRP A 116 -25.54 -52.28 5.47
C TRP A 116 -25.87 -53.64 6.11
N THR A 117 -27.12 -54.01 6.05
CA THR A 117 -27.58 -55.35 6.42
C THR A 117 -28.37 -56.00 5.29
N GLN A 118 -28.15 -57.31 5.08
CA GLN A 118 -28.93 -58.07 4.09
C GLN A 118 -30.37 -58.25 4.53
N SER A 119 -30.63 -58.47 5.82
CA SER A 119 -31.95 -58.67 6.36
C SER A 119 -31.99 -58.31 7.84
N ALA A 120 -32.92 -57.42 8.20
CA ALA A 120 -33.23 -57.04 9.57
C ALA A 120 -34.76 -57.18 9.80
N PRO A 121 -35.24 -58.35 10.18
CA PRO A 121 -36.69 -58.55 10.44
C PRO A 121 -37.17 -57.78 11.69
N GLY A 122 -36.29 -57.47 12.60
CA GLY A 122 -36.45 -56.53 13.72
C GLY A 122 -35.50 -55.38 13.60
N TRP A 123 -35.49 -54.47 14.56
CA TRP A 123 -34.55 -53.35 14.60
C TRP A 123 -33.11 -53.85 14.80
N GLN A 124 -32.20 -53.46 13.90
CA GLN A 124 -30.79 -53.75 13.93
C GLN A 124 -30.00 -52.47 13.86
N GLN A 125 -29.03 -52.29 14.76
CA GLN A 125 -28.12 -51.14 14.69
C GLN A 125 -27.04 -51.34 13.61
N LEU A 126 -26.88 -50.33 12.78
CA LEU A 126 -25.74 -50.18 11.88
C LEU A 126 -24.82 -49.07 12.41
N THR A 127 -23.52 -49.28 12.28
CA THR A 127 -22.54 -48.30 12.73
C THR A 127 -21.37 -48.27 11.76
N THR A 128 -20.90 -47.08 11.42
CA THR A 128 -19.67 -46.84 10.65
C THR A 128 -18.98 -45.60 11.16
N ALA A 129 -17.68 -45.48 10.86
CA ALA A 129 -16.89 -44.32 11.27
C ALA A 129 -16.10 -43.80 10.08
N PHE A 130 -15.86 -42.48 10.06
CA PHE A 130 -15.07 -41.83 9.01
C PHE A 130 -14.27 -40.65 9.59
N ARG A 131 -13.25 -40.23 8.84
CA ARG A 131 -12.50 -39.00 9.10
C ARG A 131 -12.78 -37.99 7.99
N THR A 132 -13.00 -36.75 8.33
CA THR A 132 -13.12 -35.66 7.34
C THR A 132 -11.76 -35.26 6.78
N GLY A 133 -11.74 -34.86 5.53
CA GLY A 133 -10.56 -34.28 4.90
C GLY A 133 -10.21 -32.88 5.42
N PRO A 134 -9.00 -32.34 5.09
CA PRO A 134 -8.48 -31.10 5.63
C PRO A 134 -9.30 -29.84 5.26
N ALA A 135 -10.13 -29.91 4.23
CA ALA A 135 -11.00 -28.81 3.81
C ALA A 135 -12.50 -29.14 3.95
N THR A 136 -12.86 -30.25 4.59
CA THR A 136 -14.26 -30.73 4.65
C THR A 136 -14.98 -30.09 5.83
N THR A 137 -15.93 -29.21 5.53
CA THR A 137 -16.78 -28.53 6.51
C THR A 137 -18.22 -29.04 6.53
N ARG A 138 -18.60 -29.90 5.57
CA ARG A 138 -19.92 -30.50 5.46
C ARG A 138 -19.82 -31.94 4.98
N VAL A 139 -20.71 -32.81 5.48
CA VAL A 139 -20.87 -34.17 4.99
C VAL A 139 -22.36 -34.45 4.80
N THR A 140 -22.70 -35.40 3.94
CA THR A 140 -24.07 -35.88 3.76
C THR A 140 -24.17 -37.25 4.36
N ILE A 141 -24.91 -37.38 5.48
CA ILE A 141 -25.30 -38.66 6.03
C ILE A 141 -26.57 -39.14 5.34
N TYR A 142 -26.72 -40.46 5.14
CA TYR A 142 -27.87 -41.01 4.45
C TYR A 142 -28.20 -42.42 4.88
N THR A 143 -29.47 -42.79 4.66
CA THR A 143 -29.95 -44.17 4.63
C THR A 143 -30.70 -44.44 3.33
N HIS A 144 -30.63 -45.67 2.82
CA HIS A 144 -31.43 -46.11 1.67
C HIS A 144 -31.63 -47.63 1.69
N GLY A 145 -32.70 -48.08 1.03
CA GLY A 145 -32.87 -49.49 0.73
C GLY A 145 -32.20 -49.90 -0.57
N TRP A 146 -32.69 -51.00 -1.16
CA TRP A 146 -32.18 -51.48 -2.44
C TRP A 146 -33.36 -51.70 -3.42
N TYR A 147 -33.18 -51.35 -4.67
CA TYR A 147 -34.22 -51.52 -5.69
C TYR A 147 -34.70 -52.98 -5.75
N GLY A 148 -36.02 -53.20 -5.96
CA GLY A 148 -36.61 -54.50 -5.97
C GLY A 148 -36.83 -55.15 -4.59
N THR A 149 -36.51 -54.46 -3.49
CA THR A 149 -36.87 -54.88 -2.13
C THR A 149 -38.12 -54.14 -1.64
N GLY A 150 -38.73 -54.59 -0.55
CA GLY A 150 -39.88 -53.92 0.09
C GLY A 150 -39.45 -52.66 0.85
N ALA A 151 -40.43 -52.06 1.54
CA ALA A 151 -40.16 -50.90 2.40
C ALA A 151 -39.14 -51.24 3.48
N TYR A 152 -38.25 -50.27 3.75
CA TYR A 152 -37.36 -50.29 4.91
C TYR A 152 -37.77 -49.19 5.90
N HIS A 153 -37.30 -49.35 7.15
CA HIS A 153 -37.47 -48.33 8.18
C HIS A 153 -36.11 -47.96 8.75
N ALA A 154 -35.99 -46.72 9.20
CA ALA A 154 -34.82 -46.22 9.95
C ALA A 154 -35.28 -45.33 11.11
N ASP A 155 -34.49 -45.36 12.18
CA ASP A 155 -34.79 -44.64 13.41
C ASP A 155 -33.49 -44.39 14.22
N ASP A 156 -33.52 -43.40 15.10
CA ASP A 156 -32.40 -43.03 15.98
C ASP A 156 -31.05 -42.89 15.25
N ILE A 157 -31.07 -42.23 14.11
CA ILE A 157 -29.84 -41.94 13.37
C ILE A 157 -29.03 -40.85 14.11
N THR A 158 -27.78 -41.15 14.45
CA THR A 158 -26.88 -40.25 15.16
C THR A 158 -25.55 -40.06 14.39
N LEU A 159 -25.04 -38.87 14.38
CA LEU A 159 -23.66 -38.56 13.94
C LEU A 159 -22.89 -37.94 15.10
N VAL A 160 -22.06 -38.74 15.78
CA VAL A 160 -21.33 -38.30 16.98
C VAL A 160 -19.93 -37.93 16.62
N GLY A 161 -19.50 -36.75 17.04
CA GLY A 161 -18.14 -36.22 16.87
C GLY A 161 -18.04 -34.75 17.26
N PRO A 162 -16.88 -34.14 17.05
CA PRO A 162 -16.71 -32.73 17.40
C PRO A 162 -17.64 -31.88 16.57
N GLY A 163 -18.49 -31.05 17.23
CA GLY A 163 -19.43 -30.17 16.57
C GLY A 163 -18.72 -29.30 15.54
N GLY A 164 -19.29 -29.22 14.35
CA GLY A 164 -18.91 -28.18 13.39
C GLY A 164 -19.34 -26.86 14.00
N ASP A 165 -18.39 -26.05 14.46
CA ASP A 165 -18.72 -24.68 14.83
C ASP A 165 -19.30 -24.03 13.57
N THR A 166 -20.49 -23.49 13.65
CA THR A 166 -20.84 -22.37 12.79
C THR A 166 -19.79 -21.32 13.15
N ALA A 167 -18.82 -21.08 12.25
CA ALA A 167 -17.82 -20.08 12.49
C ALA A 167 -18.59 -18.79 12.84
N GLN A 168 -18.42 -18.31 14.05
CA GLN A 168 -18.99 -17.04 14.49
C GLN A 168 -17.92 -15.99 14.30
N PRO A 169 -18.24 -14.78 13.84
CA PRO A 169 -17.30 -13.67 13.84
C PRO A 169 -16.63 -13.56 15.21
N PRO A 170 -15.34 -13.21 15.27
CA PRO A 170 -14.64 -13.08 16.56
C PRO A 170 -15.30 -12.04 17.46
N ALA A 171 -14.88 -11.98 18.72
CA ALA A 171 -15.25 -10.88 19.61
C ALA A 171 -14.59 -9.57 19.12
N ALA A 172 -15.18 -8.42 19.45
CA ALA A 172 -14.58 -7.11 19.15
C ALA A 172 -13.22 -6.98 19.83
N PRO A 173 -12.17 -6.45 19.14
CA PRO A 173 -10.88 -6.17 19.74
C PRO A 173 -10.98 -5.21 20.93
N THR A 174 -10.18 -5.47 21.96
CA THR A 174 -10.07 -4.62 23.16
C THR A 174 -8.66 -4.08 23.29
N GLY A 175 -8.46 -3.07 24.15
CA GLY A 175 -7.14 -2.52 24.41
C GLY A 175 -6.53 -1.77 23.23
N LEU A 176 -7.35 -1.32 22.25
CA LEU A 176 -6.87 -0.45 21.18
C LEU A 176 -6.29 0.82 21.79
N LYS A 177 -5.06 1.12 21.41
CA LYS A 177 -4.32 2.31 21.83
C LYS A 177 -3.43 2.82 20.71
N THR A 178 -3.15 4.11 20.74
CA THR A 178 -2.17 4.77 19.90
C THR A 178 -0.77 4.57 20.48
N GLY A 179 0.21 4.36 19.60
CA GLY A 179 1.64 4.34 19.92
C GLY A 179 2.32 5.62 19.41
N ALA A 180 3.41 5.45 18.67
CA ALA A 180 4.11 6.58 18.05
C ALA A 180 3.18 7.29 17.07
N VAL A 181 3.16 8.63 17.17
CA VAL A 181 2.40 9.52 16.29
C VAL A 181 3.41 10.47 15.65
N THR A 182 3.37 10.57 14.31
CA THR A 182 4.16 11.52 13.54
C THR A 182 3.24 12.50 12.81
N ALA A 183 3.78 13.34 11.98
CA ALA A 183 3.01 14.24 11.13
C ALA A 183 2.14 13.52 10.08
N SER A 184 2.54 12.33 9.66
CA SER A 184 1.89 11.58 8.57
C SER A 184 1.49 10.15 8.94
N THR A 185 1.83 9.67 10.16
CA THR A 185 1.55 8.30 10.59
C THR A 185 1.04 8.23 12.01
N VAL A 186 0.22 7.21 12.29
CA VAL A 186 -0.19 6.81 13.64
C VAL A 186 0.01 5.31 13.81
N ALA A 187 0.83 4.91 14.76
CA ALA A 187 0.95 3.51 15.17
C ALA A 187 -0.21 3.14 16.09
N LEU A 188 -0.78 1.96 15.87
CA LEU A 188 -1.88 1.38 16.65
C LEU A 188 -1.48 0.01 17.17
N SER A 189 -1.98 -0.34 18.34
CA SER A 189 -1.85 -1.71 18.87
C SER A 189 -3.09 -2.07 19.69
N TRP A 190 -3.40 -3.38 19.75
CA TRP A 190 -4.57 -3.92 20.44
C TRP A 190 -4.29 -5.31 21.03
N SER A 191 -5.22 -5.79 21.84
CA SER A 191 -5.11 -7.14 22.41
C SER A 191 -5.48 -8.21 21.38
N PRO A 192 -4.81 -9.37 21.36
CA PRO A 192 -5.17 -10.46 20.49
C PRO A 192 -6.58 -10.98 20.78
N VAL A 193 -7.33 -11.32 19.72
CA VAL A 193 -8.68 -11.86 19.84
C VAL A 193 -8.66 -13.36 19.49
N PRO A 194 -9.11 -14.24 20.39
CA PRO A 194 -9.19 -15.67 20.11
C PRO A 194 -10.06 -15.95 18.89
N GLY A 195 -9.59 -16.80 17.98
CA GLY A 195 -10.29 -17.17 16.74
C GLY A 195 -10.21 -16.15 15.61
N ALA A 196 -9.51 -15.03 15.79
CA ALA A 196 -9.23 -14.10 14.69
C ALA A 196 -8.11 -14.62 13.80
N THR A 197 -8.28 -14.52 12.49
CA THR A 197 -7.26 -14.81 11.46
C THR A 197 -6.65 -13.52 10.90
N GLY A 198 -7.31 -12.36 11.13
CA GLY A 198 -6.89 -11.04 10.70
C GLY A 198 -7.63 -9.93 11.43
N TYR A 199 -7.25 -8.70 11.13
CA TYR A 199 -7.86 -7.49 11.69
C TYR A 199 -8.01 -6.43 10.61
N ALA A 200 -9.21 -5.85 10.53
CA ALA A 200 -9.50 -4.68 9.72
C ALA A 200 -9.30 -3.41 10.56
N VAL A 201 -8.48 -2.49 10.10
CA VAL A 201 -8.25 -1.19 10.74
C VAL A 201 -9.04 -0.12 10.01
N TYR A 202 -9.77 0.69 10.76
CA TYR A 202 -10.63 1.76 10.26
C TYR A 202 -10.09 3.12 10.66
N ARG A 203 -10.11 4.06 9.72
CA ARG A 203 -9.83 5.48 9.92
C ARG A 203 -11.09 6.28 9.54
N ASP A 204 -11.60 7.08 10.46
CA ASP A 204 -12.78 7.94 10.28
C ASP A 204 -14.00 7.18 9.69
N GLY A 205 -14.14 5.91 10.09
CA GLY A 205 -15.23 5.04 9.66
C GLY A 205 -14.96 4.27 8.36
N ALA A 206 -13.95 4.61 7.57
CA ALA A 206 -13.54 3.88 6.37
C ALA A 206 -12.45 2.84 6.68
N LYS A 207 -12.50 1.68 6.03
CA LYS A 207 -11.47 0.63 6.15
C LYS A 207 -10.16 1.13 5.53
N ALA A 208 -9.11 1.27 6.32
CA ALA A 208 -7.81 1.76 5.90
C ALA A 208 -6.87 0.64 5.45
N GLN A 209 -6.82 -0.47 6.21
CA GLN A 209 -6.01 -1.64 5.86
C GLN A 209 -6.46 -2.89 6.61
N THR A 210 -5.98 -4.07 6.18
CA THR A 210 -6.10 -5.34 6.89
C THR A 210 -4.72 -5.86 7.25
N VAL A 211 -4.57 -6.39 8.48
CA VAL A 211 -3.32 -6.97 9.00
C VAL A 211 -3.58 -8.30 9.70
N THR A 212 -2.58 -9.16 9.78
CA THR A 212 -2.67 -10.43 10.53
C THR A 212 -2.16 -10.32 11.97
N GLY A 213 -1.38 -9.29 12.27
CA GLY A 213 -0.86 -9.02 13.61
C GLY A 213 -1.77 -8.13 14.46
N THR A 214 -1.37 -7.87 15.70
CA THR A 214 -2.10 -7.03 16.67
C THR A 214 -1.58 -5.58 16.74
N SER A 215 -0.96 -5.13 15.67
CA SER A 215 -0.50 -3.75 15.49
C SER A 215 -0.55 -3.35 14.02
N ALA A 216 -0.69 -2.05 13.79
CA ALA A 216 -0.67 -1.45 12.46
C ALA A 216 -0.10 -0.03 12.53
N THR A 217 0.54 0.42 11.47
CA THR A 217 0.87 1.83 11.28
C THR A 217 0.04 2.37 10.13
N ILE A 218 -0.79 3.37 10.43
CA ILE A 218 -1.62 4.05 9.42
C ILE A 218 -0.86 5.26 8.93
N GLY A 219 -0.55 5.26 7.63
CA GLY A 219 0.14 6.34 6.95
C GLY A 219 -0.78 7.19 6.07
N GLY A 220 -0.20 8.16 5.36
CA GLY A 220 -0.92 9.07 4.47
C GLY A 220 -1.87 10.01 5.23
N LEU A 221 -1.48 10.41 6.44
CA LEU A 221 -2.23 11.34 7.27
C LEU A 221 -1.73 12.77 7.05
N SER A 222 -2.62 13.74 7.17
CA SER A 222 -2.26 15.16 7.15
C SER A 222 -1.70 15.57 8.52
N PRO A 223 -0.70 16.47 8.58
CA PRO A 223 -0.17 17.01 9.82
C PRO A 223 -1.24 17.77 10.63
N ALA A 224 -1.01 17.91 11.95
CA ALA A 224 -1.86 18.61 12.90
C ALA A 224 -3.36 18.27 12.80
N THR A 225 -3.68 17.06 12.33
CA THR A 225 -5.05 16.62 12.02
C THR A 225 -5.48 15.50 12.95
N ALA A 226 -6.69 15.63 13.53
CA ALA A 226 -7.26 14.60 14.40
C ALA A 226 -7.96 13.51 13.58
N TYR A 227 -7.60 12.24 13.82
CA TYR A 227 -8.19 11.05 13.20
C TYR A 227 -8.78 10.12 14.25
N ARG A 228 -9.85 9.42 13.87
CA ARG A 228 -10.50 8.39 14.70
C ARG A 228 -10.18 7.02 14.16
N PHE A 229 -9.73 6.12 15.05
CA PHE A 229 -9.36 4.76 14.67
C PHE A 229 -10.20 3.74 15.44
N GLN A 230 -10.57 2.67 14.74
CA GLN A 230 -11.22 1.49 15.27
C GLN A 230 -10.62 0.25 14.61
N VAL A 231 -10.75 -0.90 15.25
CA VAL A 231 -10.29 -2.18 14.72
C VAL A 231 -11.40 -3.22 14.89
N ALA A 232 -11.60 -4.05 13.88
CA ALA A 232 -12.44 -5.23 13.95
C ALA A 232 -11.59 -6.48 13.72
N ALA A 233 -11.92 -7.59 14.36
CA ALA A 233 -11.29 -8.89 14.13
C ALA A 233 -12.03 -9.64 13.04
N GLU A 234 -11.31 -10.35 12.18
CA GLU A 234 -11.83 -11.10 11.06
C GLU A 234 -11.51 -12.60 11.17
N ASN A 235 -12.44 -13.46 10.74
CA ASN A 235 -12.21 -14.86 10.46
C ASN A 235 -13.08 -15.29 9.27
N GLU A 236 -13.12 -16.58 8.94
CA GLU A 236 -13.93 -17.13 7.84
C GLU A 236 -15.47 -16.91 7.99
N ALA A 237 -15.94 -16.65 9.22
CA ALA A 237 -17.34 -16.34 9.50
C ALA A 237 -17.69 -14.87 9.29
N GLY A 238 -16.69 -14.02 9.12
CA GLY A 238 -16.87 -12.60 8.90
C GLY A 238 -16.15 -11.72 9.91
N GLU A 239 -16.52 -10.45 9.91
CA GLU A 239 -15.93 -9.38 10.72
C GLU A 239 -16.71 -9.18 12.02
N SER A 240 -15.99 -8.96 13.12
CA SER A 240 -16.56 -8.66 14.43
C SER A 240 -17.18 -7.25 14.48
N ALA A 241 -17.87 -6.92 15.57
CA ALA A 241 -18.09 -5.54 15.92
C ALA A 241 -16.74 -4.80 16.07
N ARG A 242 -16.74 -3.48 15.81
CA ARG A 242 -15.54 -2.64 15.95
C ARG A 242 -15.20 -2.39 17.41
N SER A 243 -13.93 -2.20 17.70
CA SER A 243 -13.43 -1.77 19.02
C SER A 243 -14.00 -0.41 19.44
N ALA A 244 -13.77 -0.04 20.69
CA ALA A 244 -13.89 1.37 21.11
C ALA A 244 -13.00 2.24 20.22
N THR A 245 -13.47 3.48 19.95
CA THR A 245 -12.73 4.47 19.15
C THR A 245 -11.58 5.05 19.97
N VAL A 246 -10.38 5.12 19.37
CA VAL A 246 -9.30 5.98 19.86
C VAL A 246 -9.09 7.14 18.90
N THR A 247 -8.72 8.29 19.43
CA THR A 247 -8.40 9.49 18.63
C THR A 247 -6.91 9.78 18.78
N ALA A 248 -6.25 10.06 17.67
CA ALA A 248 -4.91 10.62 17.66
C ALA A 248 -4.89 11.87 16.79
N THR A 249 -4.22 12.91 17.26
CA THR A 249 -3.89 14.07 16.44
C THR A 249 -2.46 13.89 15.98
N THR A 250 -2.23 13.87 14.66
CA THR A 250 -0.89 13.87 14.10
C THR A 250 -0.13 15.08 14.62
N THR A 251 1.18 14.92 14.81
CA THR A 251 2.01 16.07 15.19
C THR A 251 1.92 17.15 14.11
N GLU A 252 2.17 18.37 14.46
CA GLU A 252 2.54 19.37 13.47
C GLU A 252 3.66 18.75 12.63
N GLY A 253 3.57 18.86 11.30
CA GLY A 253 4.67 18.42 10.46
C GLY A 253 5.92 19.15 10.99
N PRO A 254 7.09 18.51 11.02
CA PRO A 254 8.29 19.31 11.13
C PRO A 254 8.19 20.38 10.06
N ASP A 255 8.48 21.60 10.39
CA ASP A 255 8.68 22.65 9.39
C ASP A 255 9.62 22.07 8.32
N GLY A 256 9.07 21.60 7.17
CA GLY A 256 9.74 20.86 6.10
C GLY A 256 10.53 19.63 6.57
N GLY A 257 9.91 18.45 6.54
CA GLY A 257 10.42 17.15 7.02
C GLY A 257 11.92 16.98 7.07
N GLY A 258 12.53 16.99 8.25
CA GLY A 258 13.92 16.61 8.54
C GLY A 258 15.05 17.30 7.76
N THR A 259 14.73 18.14 6.79
CA THR A 259 15.66 18.71 5.82
C THR A 259 16.10 20.15 6.15
N ASP A 260 15.62 20.74 7.24
CA ASP A 260 15.93 22.11 7.70
C ASP A 260 15.70 23.21 6.62
N LEU A 261 14.74 22.98 5.70
CA LEU A 261 14.37 24.00 4.73
C LEU A 261 13.47 25.08 5.37
N PRO A 262 13.60 26.35 4.96
CA PRO A 262 12.74 27.42 5.44
C PRO A 262 11.27 27.20 5.03
N ALA A 263 10.33 27.89 5.70
CA ALA A 263 8.89 27.81 5.39
C ALA A 263 8.63 28.10 3.92
N HIS A 264 9.34 29.07 3.36
CA HIS A 264 9.36 29.35 1.92
C HIS A 264 10.78 29.23 1.41
N ALA A 265 10.99 28.49 0.33
CA ALA A 265 12.30 28.15 -0.20
C ALA A 265 12.43 28.55 -1.68
N LEU A 266 13.58 29.06 -2.04
CA LEU A 266 13.99 29.33 -3.41
C LEU A 266 14.88 28.20 -3.91
N VAL A 267 14.44 27.51 -4.97
CA VAL A 267 15.15 26.39 -5.60
C VAL A 267 15.70 26.82 -6.94
N GLY A 268 16.94 26.44 -7.25
CA GLY A 268 17.52 26.77 -8.54
C GLY A 268 18.55 25.78 -9.05
N TYR A 269 18.56 25.60 -10.36
CA TYR A 269 19.53 24.75 -11.04
C TYR A 269 20.81 25.54 -11.33
N LEU A 270 21.94 25.00 -10.93
CA LEU A 270 23.26 25.55 -11.25
C LEU A 270 23.91 24.73 -12.38
N HIS A 271 24.28 25.37 -13.48
CA HIS A 271 25.00 24.71 -14.57
C HIS A 271 26.42 24.36 -14.09
N ALA A 272 26.58 23.15 -13.55
CA ALA A 272 27.84 22.68 -12.96
C ALA A 272 28.65 21.83 -13.94
N SER A 273 28.00 21.07 -14.86
CA SER A 273 28.67 20.17 -15.81
C SER A 273 28.88 20.81 -17.20
N PHE A 274 28.27 21.95 -17.48
CA PHE A 274 28.33 22.61 -18.79
C PHE A 274 28.25 24.15 -18.68
N ALA A 275 28.49 24.83 -19.79
CA ALA A 275 28.16 26.24 -19.98
C ALA A 275 27.28 26.41 -21.21
N ASN A 276 26.44 27.43 -21.18
CA ASN A 276 25.62 27.86 -22.32
C ASN A 276 25.65 29.38 -22.44
N GLY A 277 24.71 30.01 -23.17
CA GLY A 277 24.65 31.45 -23.38
C GLY A 277 24.57 32.29 -22.09
N SER A 278 24.19 31.72 -20.94
CA SER A 278 24.18 32.40 -19.64
C SER A 278 25.56 32.43 -18.96
N GLY A 279 26.54 31.69 -19.48
CA GLY A 279 27.88 31.54 -18.93
C GLY A 279 27.97 30.62 -17.73
N TYR A 280 29.18 30.33 -17.28
CA TYR A 280 29.45 29.53 -16.09
C TYR A 280 29.39 30.38 -14.82
N THR A 281 28.78 29.87 -13.77
CA THR A 281 28.74 30.50 -12.45
C THR A 281 29.34 29.53 -11.44
N ARG A 282 30.40 29.99 -10.71
CA ARG A 282 30.97 29.17 -9.63
C ARG A 282 29.97 29.05 -8.49
N LEU A 283 29.95 27.91 -7.83
CA LEU A 283 29.05 27.69 -6.68
C LEU A 283 29.27 28.70 -5.55
N ALA A 284 30.52 29.11 -5.33
CA ALA A 284 30.88 30.15 -4.34
C ALA A 284 30.26 31.51 -4.65
N ASP A 285 29.98 31.82 -5.92
CA ASP A 285 29.42 33.10 -6.35
C ASP A 285 27.86 33.11 -6.37
N VAL A 286 27.22 31.99 -6.05
CA VAL A 286 25.75 31.90 -5.92
C VAL A 286 25.31 32.62 -4.64
N PRO A 287 24.34 33.54 -4.69
CA PRO A 287 23.82 34.22 -3.49
C PRO A 287 23.24 33.24 -2.46
N ASP A 288 23.29 33.60 -1.16
CA ASP A 288 22.73 32.79 -0.08
C ASP A 288 21.20 32.89 0.03
N SER A 289 20.53 33.60 -0.86
CA SER A 289 19.08 33.57 -1.02
C SER A 289 18.58 32.24 -1.62
N TRP A 290 19.44 31.48 -2.30
CA TRP A 290 19.10 30.18 -2.85
C TRP A 290 19.16 29.11 -1.75
N ASP A 291 18.00 28.52 -1.42
CA ASP A 291 17.87 27.55 -0.33
C ASP A 291 18.18 26.13 -0.77
N VAL A 292 17.84 25.77 -2.02
CA VAL A 292 18.19 24.52 -2.66
C VAL A 292 18.90 24.80 -3.98
N ILE A 293 20.08 24.21 -4.14
CA ILE A 293 20.92 24.36 -5.33
C ILE A 293 21.08 22.98 -5.97
N ASP A 294 20.43 22.78 -7.11
CA ASP A 294 20.48 21.56 -7.89
C ASP A 294 21.63 21.63 -8.90
N LEU A 295 22.66 20.80 -8.70
CA LEU A 295 23.82 20.74 -9.60
C LEU A 295 23.42 20.02 -10.90
N ALA A 296 23.27 20.75 -11.99
CA ALA A 296 22.90 20.23 -13.31
C ALA A 296 24.17 19.91 -14.12
N PHE A 297 24.40 18.66 -14.57
CA PHE A 297 23.68 17.43 -14.27
C PHE A 297 24.65 16.28 -14.01
N GLY A 298 24.21 15.29 -13.26
CA GLY A 298 24.74 13.94 -13.36
C GLY A 298 24.12 13.25 -14.56
N GLU A 299 24.95 12.69 -15.44
CA GLU A 299 24.53 12.15 -16.73
C GLU A 299 24.74 10.64 -16.82
N PRO A 300 23.88 9.88 -17.49
CA PRO A 300 24.06 8.45 -17.67
C PRO A 300 25.14 8.17 -18.72
N THR A 301 25.94 7.13 -18.49
CA THR A 301 26.91 6.66 -19.50
C THR A 301 26.23 6.04 -20.72
N SER A 302 25.00 5.56 -20.56
CA SER A 302 24.04 5.25 -21.63
C SER A 302 22.62 5.22 -21.05
N VAL A 303 21.61 5.37 -21.89
CA VAL A 303 20.19 5.49 -21.50
C VAL A 303 19.73 4.36 -20.56
N THR A 304 20.23 3.13 -20.72
CA THR A 304 19.75 1.94 -19.97
C THR A 304 20.77 1.38 -18.99
N SER A 305 21.94 2.00 -18.84
CA SER A 305 23.01 1.46 -17.96
C SER A 305 22.71 1.62 -16.48
N GLY A 306 21.99 2.67 -16.11
CA GLY A 306 21.89 3.13 -14.71
C GLY A 306 23.22 3.70 -14.15
N ASP A 307 24.31 3.69 -14.90
CA ASP A 307 25.60 4.22 -14.48
C ASP A 307 25.63 5.73 -14.68
N ILE A 308 25.50 6.49 -13.59
CA ILE A 308 25.50 7.96 -13.59
C ILE A 308 26.89 8.47 -13.26
N ARG A 309 27.32 9.49 -13.98
CA ARG A 309 28.57 10.23 -13.75
C ARG A 309 28.31 11.71 -13.62
N PHE A 310 29.04 12.32 -12.75
CA PHE A 310 29.06 13.77 -12.61
C PHE A 310 30.48 14.27 -12.88
N GLU A 311 30.60 15.04 -13.94
CA GLU A 311 31.84 15.71 -14.31
C GLU A 311 31.57 17.20 -14.38
N ARG A 312 32.41 17.99 -13.73
CA ARG A 312 32.29 19.46 -13.80
C ARG A 312 32.64 19.96 -15.18
N CYS A 313 32.11 21.11 -15.54
CA CYS A 313 32.39 21.75 -16.82
C CYS A 313 33.90 21.77 -17.09
N PRO A 314 34.39 21.30 -18.25
CA PRO A 314 35.81 21.32 -18.57
C PRO A 314 36.31 22.75 -18.74
N ALA A 315 37.56 23.01 -18.30
CA ALA A 315 38.17 24.37 -18.37
C ALA A 315 38.26 24.91 -19.80
N THR A 316 38.19 24.08 -20.81
CA THR A 316 38.14 24.48 -22.23
C THR A 316 36.79 25.15 -22.60
N GLU A 317 35.73 24.82 -21.93
CA GLU A 317 34.39 25.38 -22.12
C GLU A 317 34.05 26.41 -21.03
N CYS A 318 34.56 26.18 -19.81
CA CYS A 318 34.34 27.00 -18.65
C CYS A 318 35.69 27.54 -18.10
N PRO A 319 36.28 28.59 -18.69
CA PRO A 319 37.58 29.07 -18.30
C PRO A 319 37.70 29.50 -16.83
N ASN A 320 36.56 29.79 -16.18
CA ASN A 320 36.50 30.22 -14.78
C ASN A 320 36.07 29.09 -13.84
N VAL A 321 36.08 27.82 -14.29
CA VAL A 321 35.73 26.69 -13.43
C VAL A 321 36.74 26.58 -12.28
N GLU A 322 36.23 26.47 -11.08
CA GLU A 322 37.02 26.29 -9.87
C GLU A 322 37.69 24.91 -9.77
N SER A 323 38.70 24.76 -8.94
CA SER A 323 39.28 23.44 -8.66
C SER A 323 38.27 22.52 -7.92
N ASP A 324 38.49 21.20 -7.94
CA ASP A 324 37.66 20.26 -7.17
C ASP A 324 37.66 20.57 -5.68
N ALA A 325 38.79 20.97 -5.15
CA ALA A 325 38.94 21.34 -3.75
C ALA A 325 38.08 22.56 -3.41
N ASP A 326 38.10 23.59 -4.28
CA ASP A 326 37.35 24.83 -4.09
C ASP A 326 35.84 24.57 -4.26
N PHE A 327 35.46 23.72 -5.21
CA PHE A 327 34.04 23.33 -5.40
C PHE A 327 33.47 22.60 -4.19
N LYS A 328 34.20 21.59 -3.67
CA LYS A 328 33.83 20.86 -2.45
C LYS A 328 33.82 21.77 -1.21
N ALA A 329 34.74 22.77 -1.15
CA ALA A 329 34.72 23.78 -0.10
C ALA A 329 33.48 24.69 -0.21
N ALA A 330 33.09 25.08 -1.43
CA ALA A 330 31.91 25.90 -1.67
C ALA A 330 30.62 25.15 -1.28
N ILE A 331 30.50 23.83 -1.59
CA ILE A 331 29.39 23.00 -1.12
C ILE A 331 29.26 23.07 0.41
N LYS A 332 30.36 22.82 1.12
CA LYS A 332 30.38 22.89 2.59
C LYS A 332 30.02 24.27 3.13
N ALA A 333 30.47 25.34 2.45
CA ALA A 333 30.13 26.70 2.85
C ALA A 333 28.65 27.00 2.69
N LYS A 334 28.01 26.54 1.60
CA LYS A 334 26.55 26.66 1.40
C LYS A 334 25.77 25.87 2.46
N GLN A 335 26.20 24.64 2.74
CA GLN A 335 25.62 23.81 3.79
C GLN A 335 25.74 24.43 5.19
N ALA A 336 26.89 25.03 5.49
CA ALA A 336 27.11 25.75 6.75
C ALA A 336 26.24 27.02 6.87
N ALA A 337 25.81 27.59 5.73
CA ALA A 337 24.83 28.69 5.67
C ALA A 337 23.37 28.18 5.69
N GLY A 338 23.14 26.88 5.96
CA GLY A 338 21.81 26.27 6.03
C GLY A 338 21.21 25.92 4.66
N LYS A 339 21.99 26.00 3.57
CA LYS A 339 21.51 25.69 2.22
C LYS A 339 21.69 24.21 1.89
N LYS A 340 20.89 23.69 0.96
CA LYS A 340 20.97 22.31 0.47
C LYS A 340 21.59 22.30 -0.92
N VAL A 341 22.53 21.39 -1.13
CA VAL A 341 23.20 21.21 -2.44
C VAL A 341 22.96 19.77 -2.88
N LEU A 342 22.23 19.58 -3.99
CA LEU A 342 21.83 18.29 -4.52
C LEU A 342 22.54 18.02 -5.85
N ILE A 343 22.61 16.75 -6.25
CA ILE A 343 22.88 16.39 -7.63
C ILE A 343 21.55 16.19 -8.36
N SER A 344 21.35 16.87 -9.48
CA SER A 344 20.22 16.62 -10.38
C SER A 344 20.62 15.61 -11.45
N ILE A 345 19.77 14.62 -11.70
CA ILE A 345 19.99 13.57 -12.69
C ILE A 345 18.93 13.69 -13.78
N GLY A 346 19.38 13.81 -15.03
CA GLY A 346 18.46 13.88 -16.17
C GLY A 346 18.69 15.11 -17.04
N GLY A 347 17.66 15.96 -17.13
CA GLY A 347 17.59 17.07 -18.06
C GLY A 347 17.37 16.61 -19.51
N GLN A 348 17.25 17.58 -20.43
CA GLN A 348 16.87 17.35 -21.83
C GLN A 348 17.71 16.27 -22.56
N ASN A 349 19.01 16.17 -22.24
CA ASN A 349 19.94 15.24 -22.91
C ASN A 349 20.31 14.04 -22.05
N GLY A 350 19.94 14.01 -20.77
CA GLY A 350 20.33 13.01 -19.78
C GLY A 350 19.30 11.92 -19.54
N GLN A 351 18.71 11.34 -20.60
CA GLN A 351 17.66 10.32 -20.47
C GLN A 351 18.15 9.07 -19.74
N VAL A 352 17.37 8.61 -18.73
CA VAL A 352 17.65 7.42 -17.92
C VAL A 352 16.46 6.48 -17.93
N GLN A 353 16.68 5.22 -18.32
CA GLN A 353 15.68 4.16 -18.31
C GLN A 353 16.16 2.98 -17.46
N LEU A 354 15.65 2.82 -16.27
CA LEU A 354 15.97 1.71 -15.37
C LEU A 354 15.16 0.47 -15.73
N THR A 355 15.42 -0.10 -16.90
CA THR A 355 14.61 -1.21 -17.45
C THR A 355 14.81 -2.54 -16.72
N THR A 356 15.90 -2.70 -15.95
CA THR A 356 16.25 -3.91 -15.23
C THR A 356 16.64 -3.62 -13.78
N THR A 357 16.57 -4.65 -12.93
CA THR A 357 17.07 -4.56 -11.55
C THR A 357 18.58 -4.31 -11.49
N ALA A 358 19.36 -4.81 -12.45
CA ALA A 358 20.79 -4.52 -12.54
C ALA A 358 21.05 -3.04 -12.82
N ALA A 359 20.31 -2.42 -13.75
CA ALA A 359 20.41 -0.98 -14.01
C ALA A 359 20.01 -0.16 -12.77
N ARG A 360 18.95 -0.58 -12.06
CA ARG A 360 18.55 0.02 -10.77
C ARG A 360 19.69 -0.01 -9.74
N ASP A 361 20.32 -1.18 -9.55
CA ASP A 361 21.38 -1.36 -8.56
C ASP A 361 22.64 -0.57 -8.93
N THR A 362 22.93 -0.47 -10.24
CA THR A 362 23.99 0.39 -10.77
C THR A 362 23.68 1.87 -10.51
N PHE A 363 22.42 2.29 -10.73
CA PHE A 363 21.98 3.67 -10.44
C PHE A 363 22.17 4.02 -8.96
N VAL A 364 21.68 3.18 -8.05
CA VAL A 364 21.89 3.38 -6.61
C VAL A 364 23.37 3.49 -6.26
N THR A 365 24.21 2.63 -6.83
CA THR A 365 25.65 2.63 -6.55
C THR A 365 26.35 3.88 -7.07
N SER A 366 26.11 4.26 -8.32
CA SER A 366 26.76 5.40 -8.96
C SER A 366 26.32 6.74 -8.35
N VAL A 367 25.00 6.90 -8.12
CA VAL A 367 24.46 8.10 -7.46
C VAL A 367 24.96 8.21 -6.02
N SER A 368 24.99 7.12 -5.26
CA SER A 368 25.57 7.12 -3.91
C SER A 368 27.04 7.55 -3.94
N LYS A 369 27.81 7.08 -4.93
CA LYS A 369 29.22 7.50 -5.06
C LYS A 369 29.36 9.02 -5.27
N ILE A 370 28.51 9.62 -6.10
CA ILE A 370 28.51 11.07 -6.34
C ILE A 370 28.17 11.82 -5.04
N ILE A 371 27.09 11.41 -4.37
CA ILE A 371 26.66 12.04 -3.11
C ILE A 371 27.75 11.94 -2.05
N ASP A 372 28.34 10.76 -1.87
CA ASP A 372 29.40 10.52 -0.88
C ASP A 372 30.68 11.29 -1.22
N GLU A 373 31.05 11.39 -2.51
CA GLU A 373 32.28 12.07 -2.96
C GLU A 373 32.23 13.57 -2.75
N TYR A 374 31.09 14.20 -3.06
CA TYR A 374 30.93 15.65 -2.95
C TYR A 374 30.32 16.08 -1.62
N GLY A 375 29.81 15.14 -0.81
CA GLY A 375 29.13 15.40 0.47
C GLY A 375 27.82 16.14 0.28
N LEU A 376 27.01 15.71 -0.70
CA LEU A 376 25.76 16.37 -1.06
C LEU A 376 24.62 16.03 -0.08
N ASP A 377 23.63 16.92 0.01
CA ASP A 377 22.47 16.76 0.88
C ASP A 377 21.41 15.82 0.31
N GLY A 378 21.47 15.50 -1.00
CA GLY A 378 20.46 14.68 -1.62
C GLY A 378 20.50 14.59 -3.13
N LEU A 379 19.35 14.34 -3.70
CA LEU A 379 19.13 14.00 -5.11
C LEU A 379 17.91 14.72 -5.66
N ASP A 380 18.06 15.29 -6.84
CA ASP A 380 16.95 15.74 -7.68
C ASP A 380 16.76 14.79 -8.87
N ILE A 381 15.51 14.50 -9.23
CA ILE A 381 15.12 13.67 -10.38
C ILE A 381 14.49 14.56 -11.44
N ASP A 382 15.25 14.85 -12.48
CA ASP A 382 14.83 15.62 -13.65
C ASP A 382 14.75 14.73 -14.91
N PHE A 383 13.94 13.66 -14.81
CA PHE A 383 13.78 12.67 -15.88
C PHE A 383 12.81 13.17 -16.95
N GLU A 384 13.36 13.68 -18.02
CA GLU A 384 12.64 14.21 -19.17
C GLU A 384 12.58 13.23 -20.36
N GLY A 385 11.96 13.66 -21.44
CA GLY A 385 11.94 12.96 -22.72
C GLY A 385 11.31 11.58 -22.65
N HIS A 386 12.11 10.53 -22.89
CA HIS A 386 11.65 9.14 -22.87
C HIS A 386 12.16 8.35 -21.64
N SER A 387 12.61 9.03 -20.60
CA SER A 387 13.09 8.37 -19.38
C SER A 387 12.01 7.52 -18.71
N LEU A 388 10.79 8.03 -18.65
CA LEU A 388 9.63 7.33 -18.11
C LEU A 388 8.54 7.17 -19.17
N ALA A 389 8.08 5.92 -19.34
CA ALA A 389 6.96 5.58 -20.21
C ALA A 389 6.23 4.37 -19.62
N LEU A 390 4.91 4.41 -19.57
CA LEU A 390 4.07 3.36 -19.02
C LEU A 390 3.84 2.25 -20.05
N ASN A 391 3.84 1.01 -19.63
CA ASN A 391 3.34 -0.09 -20.44
C ASN A 391 1.84 0.07 -20.67
N ALA A 392 1.33 -0.40 -21.80
CA ALA A 392 -0.07 -0.25 -22.17
C ALA A 392 -1.07 -0.90 -21.18
N ASP A 393 -0.63 -1.92 -20.46
CA ASP A 393 -1.42 -2.65 -19.45
C ASP A 393 -1.25 -2.07 -18.04
N ASP A 394 -0.44 -1.01 -17.86
CA ASP A 394 -0.20 -0.38 -16.55
C ASP A 394 -1.13 0.84 -16.39
N THR A 395 -2.33 0.58 -15.90
CA THR A 395 -3.42 1.55 -15.79
C THR A 395 -3.70 2.02 -14.36
N ASP A 396 -2.98 1.47 -13.36
CA ASP A 396 -3.14 1.81 -11.95
C ASP A 396 -1.88 2.46 -11.39
N PHE A 397 -1.88 3.79 -11.28
CA PHE A 397 -0.72 4.53 -10.74
C PHE A 397 -0.40 4.18 -9.27
N LYS A 398 -1.35 3.60 -8.52
CA LYS A 398 -1.14 3.20 -7.12
C LYS A 398 -0.37 1.90 -7.00
N ASN A 399 -0.46 1.04 -8.04
CA ASN A 399 0.18 -0.26 -8.10
C ASN A 399 0.92 -0.45 -9.44
N PRO A 400 1.94 0.36 -9.74
CA PRO A 400 2.62 0.33 -11.04
C PRO A 400 3.33 -1.01 -11.28
N ARG A 401 3.35 -1.43 -12.54
CA ARG A 401 4.01 -2.67 -12.99
C ARG A 401 5.08 -2.43 -14.05
N THR A 402 5.11 -1.25 -14.64
CA THR A 402 6.10 -0.88 -15.65
C THR A 402 7.51 -0.89 -15.07
N PRO A 403 8.46 -1.65 -15.64
CA PRO A 403 9.78 -1.84 -15.05
C PRO A 403 10.54 -0.55 -14.77
N VAL A 404 10.55 0.42 -15.68
CA VAL A 404 11.26 1.71 -15.47
C VAL A 404 10.70 2.50 -14.28
N ILE A 405 9.38 2.42 -14.04
CA ILE A 405 8.70 3.05 -12.91
C ILE A 405 9.04 2.33 -11.61
N VAL A 406 8.84 1.00 -11.57
CA VAL A 406 9.05 0.19 -10.36
C VAL A 406 10.52 0.23 -9.92
N ASN A 407 11.45 0.17 -10.87
CA ASN A 407 12.88 0.23 -10.58
C ASN A 407 13.30 1.62 -10.08
N LEU A 408 12.77 2.71 -10.65
CA LEU A 408 13.04 4.06 -10.14
C LEU A 408 12.53 4.22 -8.71
N ILE A 409 11.28 3.84 -8.43
CA ILE A 409 10.71 3.87 -7.07
C ILE A 409 11.59 3.08 -6.09
N SER A 410 12.00 1.88 -6.49
CA SER A 410 12.87 1.02 -5.67
C SER A 410 14.25 1.66 -5.41
N ALA A 411 14.85 2.27 -6.44
CA ALA A 411 16.13 2.97 -6.30
C ALA A 411 16.05 4.13 -5.32
N LEU A 412 15.03 4.99 -5.46
CA LEU A 412 14.85 6.17 -4.61
C LEU A 412 14.55 5.79 -3.16
N LYS A 413 13.73 4.77 -2.92
CA LYS A 413 13.51 4.22 -1.58
C LYS A 413 14.80 3.65 -0.96
N THR A 414 15.65 3.02 -1.77
CA THR A 414 16.94 2.50 -1.30
C THR A 414 17.90 3.63 -0.91
N LEU A 415 17.95 4.70 -1.72
CA LEU A 415 18.76 5.89 -1.40
C LEU A 415 18.24 6.59 -0.14
N LYS A 416 16.93 6.79 -0.02
CA LYS A 416 16.29 7.36 1.18
C LYS A 416 16.61 6.53 2.44
N ALA A 417 16.50 5.20 2.34
CA ALA A 417 16.85 4.31 3.46
C ALA A 417 18.33 4.36 3.81
N ARG A 418 19.22 4.56 2.83
CA ARG A 418 20.67 4.69 3.05
C ARG A 418 21.07 5.96 3.79
N TYR A 419 20.50 7.11 3.41
CA TYR A 419 20.90 8.42 3.92
C TYR A 419 19.98 8.94 5.04
N GLY A 420 18.83 8.33 5.25
CA GLY A 420 17.91 8.65 6.35
C GLY A 420 17.08 9.92 6.13
N ASP A 421 16.55 10.48 7.21
CA ASP A 421 15.56 11.57 7.17
C ASP A 421 16.15 12.90 6.65
N ALA A 422 17.44 13.14 6.85
CA ALA A 422 18.13 14.34 6.36
C ALA A 422 18.31 14.36 4.83
N PHE A 423 18.07 13.24 4.14
CA PHE A 423 18.20 13.14 2.69
C PHE A 423 17.12 13.94 1.98
N VAL A 424 17.53 14.95 1.23
CA VAL A 424 16.63 15.79 0.42
C VAL A 424 16.37 15.08 -0.91
N LEU A 425 15.11 14.77 -1.17
CA LEU A 425 14.67 14.19 -2.44
C LEU A 425 13.74 15.19 -3.15
N THR A 426 14.14 15.64 -4.34
CA THR A 426 13.31 16.52 -5.16
C THR A 426 13.01 15.90 -6.52
N MET A 427 11.97 16.39 -7.20
CA MET A 427 11.61 15.97 -8.55
C MET A 427 11.16 17.17 -9.37
N ALA A 428 11.59 17.23 -10.63
CA ALA A 428 11.30 18.30 -11.59
C ALA A 428 10.64 17.78 -12.89
N PRO A 429 9.53 17.04 -12.81
CA PRO A 429 8.87 16.57 -14.02
C PRO A 429 8.28 17.74 -14.84
N GLU A 430 8.17 17.57 -16.15
CA GLU A 430 7.34 18.42 -17.00
C GLU A 430 5.84 18.22 -16.66
N THR A 431 4.99 19.23 -16.90
CA THR A 431 3.52 19.15 -16.77
C THR A 431 2.91 17.97 -17.53
N PHE A 432 3.53 17.59 -18.65
CA PHE A 432 3.14 16.45 -19.47
C PHE A 432 3.12 15.12 -18.68
N PHE A 433 4.09 14.93 -17.81
CA PHE A 433 4.22 13.71 -17.02
C PHE A 433 3.38 13.70 -15.74
N VAL A 434 2.76 14.82 -15.36
CA VAL A 434 2.00 14.97 -14.12
C VAL A 434 0.57 15.46 -14.40
N GLN A 435 0.37 16.76 -14.66
CA GLN A 435 -0.95 17.36 -14.78
C GLN A 435 -1.73 16.87 -16.00
N LEU A 436 -1.06 16.53 -17.12
CA LEU A 436 -1.72 15.91 -18.26
C LEU A 436 -2.37 14.56 -17.86
N GLY A 437 -1.91 13.93 -16.79
CA GLY A 437 -2.51 12.75 -16.20
C GLY A 437 -3.98 12.91 -15.79
N TYR A 438 -4.47 14.14 -15.64
CA TYR A 438 -5.89 14.43 -15.46
C TYR A 438 -6.73 13.98 -16.65
N GLN A 439 -6.26 14.22 -17.86
CA GLN A 439 -6.94 13.84 -19.09
C GLN A 439 -6.52 12.46 -19.61
N TYR A 440 -5.23 12.13 -19.51
CA TYR A 440 -4.64 10.95 -20.13
C TYR A 440 -3.64 10.27 -19.20
N TYR A 441 -3.71 8.95 -19.10
CA TYR A 441 -2.74 8.16 -18.34
C TYR A 441 -2.18 7.04 -19.23
N GLY A 442 -0.89 7.13 -19.57
CA GLY A 442 -0.26 6.25 -20.53
C GLY A 442 -0.95 6.25 -21.90
N THR A 443 -0.88 5.13 -22.61
CA THR A 443 -1.50 4.97 -23.94
C THR A 443 -3.03 4.98 -23.93
N GLY A 444 -3.63 4.95 -22.73
CA GLY A 444 -5.08 4.86 -22.56
C GLY A 444 -5.68 3.54 -23.08
N PRO A 445 -6.98 3.31 -22.83
CA PRO A 445 -7.64 2.05 -23.20
C PRO A 445 -7.74 1.82 -24.71
N TRP A 446 -7.55 2.85 -25.53
CA TRP A 446 -7.66 2.79 -26.98
C TRP A 446 -6.31 2.78 -27.72
N GLY A 447 -5.18 2.79 -26.98
CA GLY A 447 -3.84 2.72 -27.56
C GLY A 447 -3.42 3.94 -28.40
N GLY A 448 -4.08 5.08 -28.24
CA GLY A 448 -3.85 6.28 -29.07
C GLY A 448 -3.14 7.43 -28.37
N GLN A 449 -2.83 7.28 -27.07
CA GLN A 449 -2.17 8.30 -26.25
C GLN A 449 -0.67 8.05 -26.16
N ASP A 450 0.06 9.10 -25.75
CA ASP A 450 1.49 8.98 -25.48
C ASP A 450 1.73 8.20 -24.18
N PRO A 451 2.56 7.13 -24.17
CA PRO A 451 2.82 6.32 -22.99
C PRO A 451 3.49 7.10 -21.84
N ARG A 452 3.99 8.30 -22.09
CA ARG A 452 4.60 9.18 -21.10
C ARG A 452 3.59 10.03 -20.32
N ALA A 453 2.36 10.20 -20.83
CA ALA A 453 1.32 11.01 -20.19
C ALA A 453 1.04 10.51 -18.77
N GLY A 454 1.26 11.36 -17.77
CA GLY A 454 1.08 11.01 -16.36
C GLY A 454 2.09 10.01 -15.78
N ALA A 455 3.21 9.74 -16.47
CA ALA A 455 4.15 8.67 -16.07
C ALA A 455 4.90 8.95 -14.74
N TYR A 456 4.92 10.18 -14.25
CA TYR A 456 5.44 10.48 -12.91
C TYR A 456 4.43 10.23 -11.77
N LEU A 457 3.13 10.16 -12.05
CA LEU A 457 2.11 9.98 -11.01
C LEU A 457 2.38 8.78 -10.10
N PRO A 458 2.74 7.57 -10.60
CA PRO A 458 3.06 6.44 -9.74
C PRO A 458 4.34 6.66 -8.92
N VAL A 459 5.35 7.37 -9.45
CA VAL A 459 6.59 7.67 -8.72
C VAL A 459 6.30 8.62 -7.56
N ILE A 460 5.63 9.74 -7.84
CA ILE A 460 5.24 10.73 -6.83
C ILE A 460 4.33 10.08 -5.77
N HIS A 461 3.35 9.28 -6.18
CA HIS A 461 2.44 8.59 -5.26
C HIS A 461 3.18 7.65 -4.31
N ALA A 462 4.11 6.84 -4.84
CA ALA A 462 4.85 5.84 -4.05
C ALA A 462 5.88 6.45 -3.09
N LEU A 463 6.31 7.69 -3.34
CA LEU A 463 7.33 8.41 -2.60
C LEU A 463 6.80 9.66 -1.88
N ARG A 464 5.48 9.88 -1.87
CA ARG A 464 4.86 11.10 -1.37
C ARG A 464 5.25 11.47 0.07
N ASP A 465 5.52 10.48 0.91
CA ASP A 465 5.92 10.68 2.30
C ASP A 465 7.44 10.91 2.44
N ASP A 466 8.23 10.46 1.46
CA ASP A 466 9.69 10.61 1.38
C ASP A 466 10.13 11.82 0.57
N LEU A 467 9.24 12.35 -0.28
CA LEU A 467 9.50 13.47 -1.19
C LEU A 467 9.57 14.77 -0.41
N THR A 468 10.70 15.47 -0.52
CA THR A 468 10.91 16.78 0.09
C THR A 468 10.22 17.86 -0.73
N LEU A 469 10.49 17.93 -2.04
CA LEU A 469 9.89 18.90 -2.96
C LEU A 469 9.51 18.27 -4.29
N LEU A 470 8.35 18.67 -4.80
CA LEU A 470 7.97 18.54 -6.20
C LEU A 470 7.95 19.94 -6.80
N HIS A 471 8.73 20.17 -7.83
CA HIS A 471 8.75 21.44 -8.56
C HIS A 471 8.55 21.19 -10.04
N VAL A 472 7.28 20.97 -10.43
CA VAL A 472 6.90 20.72 -11.81
C VAL A 472 7.35 21.89 -12.69
N GLN A 473 7.91 21.58 -13.85
CA GLN A 473 8.33 22.55 -14.85
C GLN A 473 7.10 23.13 -15.57
N ASP A 474 6.59 24.25 -15.06
CA ASP A 474 5.44 24.96 -15.65
C ASP A 474 5.85 25.86 -16.83
N TYR A 475 6.74 25.33 -17.66
CA TYR A 475 7.31 26.00 -18.84
C TYR A 475 7.62 24.97 -19.94
N ASN A 476 7.93 25.42 -21.15
CA ASN A 476 8.12 24.56 -22.33
C ASN A 476 6.96 23.58 -22.55
N SER A 477 5.76 23.93 -22.10
CA SER A 477 4.58 23.08 -22.07
C SER A 477 3.59 23.46 -23.18
N GLY A 478 2.84 22.48 -23.67
CA GLY A 478 1.60 22.73 -24.38
C GLY A 478 0.48 23.18 -23.42
N PRO A 479 -0.70 23.53 -23.95
CA PRO A 479 -1.88 23.81 -23.15
C PRO A 479 -2.28 22.56 -22.33
N ILE A 480 -2.55 22.74 -21.04
CA ILE A 480 -3.00 21.67 -20.12
C ILE A 480 -4.39 22.03 -19.57
N MET A 481 -5.26 21.04 -19.45
CA MET A 481 -6.59 21.21 -18.87
C MET A 481 -6.50 21.29 -17.34
N GLY A 482 -7.02 22.38 -16.77
CA GLY A 482 -7.15 22.58 -15.34
C GLY A 482 -8.41 21.90 -14.74
N LEU A 483 -8.56 21.98 -13.41
CA LEU A 483 -9.74 21.43 -12.70
C LEU A 483 -11.05 22.15 -13.02
N ASP A 484 -10.97 23.33 -13.62
CA ASP A 484 -12.12 24.09 -14.16
C ASP A 484 -12.57 23.59 -15.55
N ASN A 485 -11.94 22.52 -16.06
CA ASN A 485 -12.16 21.97 -17.39
C ASN A 485 -11.88 22.96 -18.55
N GLN A 486 -11.00 23.94 -18.31
CA GLN A 486 -10.49 24.85 -19.34
C GLN A 486 -9.01 24.54 -19.61
N TYR A 487 -8.58 24.80 -20.87
CA TYR A 487 -7.18 24.72 -21.22
C TYR A 487 -6.46 26.00 -20.79
N HIS A 488 -5.40 25.86 -20.02
CA HIS A 488 -4.49 26.94 -19.66
C HIS A 488 -3.20 26.81 -20.44
N SER A 489 -2.66 27.93 -20.89
CA SER A 489 -1.41 28.00 -21.66
C SER A 489 -0.35 28.73 -20.85
N MET A 490 0.90 28.26 -20.95
CA MET A 490 2.05 28.91 -20.30
C MET A 490 2.21 30.37 -20.74
N GLY A 491 2.93 31.16 -19.92
CA GLY A 491 3.22 32.59 -20.18
C GLY A 491 2.26 33.55 -19.49
N GLY A 492 1.50 33.11 -18.52
CA GLY A 492 0.66 33.93 -17.64
C GLY A 492 0.39 33.25 -16.30
N ALA A 493 0.01 34.03 -15.29
CA ALA A 493 -0.26 33.54 -13.95
C ALA A 493 -1.30 32.43 -13.91
N ASP A 494 -2.33 32.49 -14.75
CA ASP A 494 -3.44 31.52 -14.78
C ASP A 494 -2.96 30.08 -15.02
N PHE A 495 -1.89 29.89 -15.83
CA PHE A 495 -1.29 28.57 -16.03
C PHE A 495 -0.65 28.03 -14.74
N HIS A 496 0.21 28.81 -14.13
CA HIS A 496 0.89 28.42 -12.89
C HIS A 496 -0.10 28.18 -11.74
N ILE A 497 -1.14 29.01 -11.65
CA ILE A 497 -2.21 28.85 -10.65
C ILE A 497 -2.93 27.52 -10.88
N ALA A 498 -3.39 27.23 -12.10
CA ALA A 498 -4.14 26.03 -12.42
C ALA A 498 -3.31 24.76 -12.22
N MET A 499 -2.05 24.73 -12.68
CA MET A 499 -1.16 23.57 -12.54
C MET A 499 -0.81 23.28 -11.08
N THR A 500 -0.59 24.32 -10.28
CA THR A 500 -0.29 24.19 -8.85
C THR A 500 -1.54 23.78 -8.05
N ASP A 501 -2.71 24.36 -8.34
CA ASP A 501 -3.99 24.02 -7.71
C ASP A 501 -4.32 22.52 -7.88
N MET A 502 -4.02 21.94 -9.04
CA MET A 502 -4.18 20.50 -9.30
C MET A 502 -3.39 19.64 -8.32
N LEU A 503 -2.14 19.99 -8.05
CA LEU A 503 -1.27 19.24 -7.14
C LEU A 503 -1.74 19.35 -5.68
N LEU A 504 -2.23 20.53 -5.30
CA LEU A 504 -2.66 20.85 -3.93
C LEU A 504 -4.09 20.34 -3.62
N THR A 505 -4.89 20.11 -4.66
CA THR A 505 -6.27 19.62 -4.53
C THR A 505 -6.37 18.11 -4.78
N GLY A 506 -5.48 17.57 -5.61
CA GLY A 506 -5.63 16.25 -6.21
C GLY A 506 -6.58 16.25 -7.41
N PHE A 507 -6.55 15.20 -8.21
CA PHE A 507 -7.36 15.12 -9.43
C PHE A 507 -7.65 13.67 -9.84
N PRO A 508 -8.80 13.42 -10.52
CA PRO A 508 -9.09 12.11 -11.10
C PRO A 508 -8.15 11.83 -12.27
N VAL A 509 -7.47 10.68 -12.26
CA VAL A 509 -6.53 10.27 -13.30
C VAL A 509 -7.30 9.74 -14.51
N ALA A 510 -6.99 10.24 -15.70
CA ALA A 510 -7.70 9.94 -16.96
C ALA A 510 -9.22 10.19 -16.87
N GLY A 511 -9.65 11.16 -16.07
CA GLY A 511 -11.06 11.49 -15.84
C GLY A 511 -11.82 10.48 -14.97
N ASP A 512 -11.17 9.46 -14.42
CA ASP A 512 -11.79 8.45 -13.57
C ASP A 512 -11.94 8.93 -12.12
N ALA A 513 -13.15 9.31 -11.72
CA ALA A 513 -13.47 9.77 -10.37
C ALA A 513 -13.23 8.71 -9.28
N SER A 514 -13.10 7.43 -9.62
CA SER A 514 -12.75 6.36 -8.68
C SER A 514 -11.23 6.22 -8.47
N ASN A 515 -10.43 6.78 -9.38
CA ASN A 515 -8.97 6.69 -9.37
C ASN A 515 -8.33 8.08 -9.22
N VAL A 516 -8.44 8.65 -8.02
CA VAL A 516 -7.97 10.01 -7.73
C VAL A 516 -6.50 9.99 -7.31
N PHE A 517 -5.68 10.83 -7.96
CA PHE A 517 -4.35 11.20 -7.47
C PHE A 517 -4.54 12.13 -6.27
N PRO A 518 -4.06 11.74 -5.08
CA PRO A 518 -4.36 12.48 -3.86
C PRO A 518 -3.54 13.78 -3.79
N PRO A 519 -4.04 14.82 -3.08
CA PRO A 519 -3.33 16.08 -2.91
C PRO A 519 -1.97 15.88 -2.26
N LEU A 520 -1.00 16.71 -2.64
CA LEU A 520 0.28 16.87 -1.94
C LEU A 520 0.16 17.98 -0.91
N ARG A 521 1.06 17.97 0.07
CA ARG A 521 1.12 19.03 1.06
C ARG A 521 1.67 20.32 0.44
N PRO A 522 1.20 21.50 0.84
CA PRO A 522 1.73 22.78 0.32
C PRO A 522 3.24 22.94 0.52
N ASP A 523 3.77 22.43 1.63
CA ASP A 523 5.20 22.46 1.96
C ASP A 523 6.07 21.53 1.09
N GLN A 524 5.44 20.72 0.23
CA GLN A 524 6.11 19.87 -0.75
C GLN A 524 6.10 20.47 -2.18
N ILE A 525 5.49 21.61 -2.40
CA ILE A 525 5.31 22.18 -3.75
C ILE A 525 6.08 23.49 -3.89
N ALA A 526 6.96 23.54 -4.89
CA ALA A 526 7.53 24.77 -5.42
C ALA A 526 7.14 24.91 -6.91
N ILE A 527 6.83 26.11 -7.36
CA ILE A 527 6.38 26.35 -8.73
C ILE A 527 7.58 26.53 -9.65
N GLY A 528 7.70 25.68 -10.67
CA GLY A 528 8.81 25.75 -11.62
C GLY A 528 8.58 26.77 -12.72
N MET A 529 9.46 27.76 -12.85
CA MET A 529 9.38 28.83 -13.84
C MET A 529 10.74 29.10 -14.47
N PRO A 530 10.82 29.53 -15.75
CA PRO A 530 12.11 29.94 -16.33
C PRO A 530 12.54 31.30 -15.75
N ALA A 531 13.82 31.44 -15.41
CA ALA A 531 14.37 32.67 -14.82
C ALA A 531 14.31 33.89 -15.75
N SER A 532 14.26 33.64 -17.05
CA SER A 532 14.23 34.68 -18.09
C SER A 532 13.66 34.12 -19.38
N ALA A 533 13.34 34.99 -20.32
CA ALA A 533 12.87 34.58 -21.67
C ALA A 533 13.93 33.75 -22.45
N ASN A 534 15.20 33.80 -22.05
CA ASN A 534 16.26 33.00 -22.68
C ASN A 534 16.39 31.60 -22.02
N ALA A 535 15.76 31.40 -20.89
CA ALA A 535 15.84 30.14 -20.12
C ALA A 535 14.80 29.10 -20.59
N GLY A 536 13.68 29.53 -21.18
CA GLY A 536 12.62 28.66 -21.66
C GLY A 536 11.39 29.42 -22.11
N ASN A 537 10.53 28.74 -22.84
CA ASN A 537 9.23 29.30 -23.23
C ASN A 537 8.30 29.32 -22.01
N GLY A 538 7.50 30.37 -21.88
CA GLY A 538 6.56 30.49 -20.75
C GLY A 538 7.07 31.39 -19.64
N HIS A 539 8.18 32.12 -19.85
CA HIS A 539 8.65 33.14 -18.90
C HIS A 539 7.54 34.18 -18.64
N VAL A 540 7.39 34.52 -17.37
CA VAL A 540 6.44 35.53 -16.90
C VAL A 540 7.17 36.65 -16.15
N PRO A 541 6.71 37.91 -16.28
CA PRO A 541 7.33 39.01 -15.54
C PRO A 541 7.03 38.93 -14.03
N PRO A 542 7.80 39.64 -13.17
CA PRO A 542 7.64 39.64 -11.71
C PRO A 542 6.21 39.88 -11.22
N ALA A 543 5.43 40.72 -11.91
CA ALA A 543 4.04 41.00 -11.56
C ALA A 543 3.14 39.74 -11.66
N GLU A 544 3.36 38.91 -12.69
CA GLU A 544 2.61 37.66 -12.86
C GLU A 544 3.07 36.57 -11.87
N VAL A 545 4.36 36.56 -11.48
CA VAL A 545 4.84 35.71 -10.38
C VAL A 545 4.15 36.09 -9.07
N THR A 546 4.12 37.38 -8.74
CA THR A 546 3.44 37.91 -7.54
C THR A 546 1.95 37.58 -7.57
N ARG A 547 1.27 37.77 -8.71
CA ARG A 547 -0.14 37.41 -8.89
C ARG A 547 -0.39 35.92 -8.67
N THR A 548 0.48 35.06 -9.20
CA THR A 548 0.41 33.60 -8.95
C THR A 548 0.44 33.29 -7.46
N LEU A 549 1.40 33.86 -6.74
CA LEU A 549 1.57 33.65 -5.31
C LEU A 549 0.40 34.24 -4.49
N ASP A 550 -0.09 35.44 -4.83
CA ASP A 550 -1.23 36.07 -4.17
C ASP A 550 -2.51 35.24 -4.32
N CYS A 551 -2.73 34.69 -5.52
CA CYS A 551 -3.85 33.78 -5.72
C CYS A 551 -3.76 32.51 -4.90
N LEU A 552 -2.64 31.82 -4.94
CA LEU A 552 -2.47 30.53 -4.27
C LEU A 552 -2.36 30.65 -2.75
N THR A 553 -1.69 31.69 -2.24
CA THR A 553 -1.43 31.82 -0.78
C THR A 553 -2.47 32.66 -0.05
N LYS A 554 -3.14 33.61 -0.73
CA LYS A 554 -4.08 34.57 -0.13
C LYS A 554 -5.48 34.51 -0.76
N LYS A 555 -5.66 33.80 -1.87
CA LYS A 555 -6.89 33.73 -2.69
C LYS A 555 -7.33 35.12 -3.18
N THR A 556 -6.35 35.95 -3.55
CA THR A 556 -6.55 37.29 -4.13
C THR A 556 -5.93 37.37 -5.53
N ASP A 557 -6.47 38.19 -6.39
CA ASP A 557 -5.98 38.43 -7.76
C ASP A 557 -5.89 37.16 -8.65
N CYS A 558 -6.83 36.23 -8.49
CA CYS A 558 -6.83 34.94 -9.20
C CYS A 558 -7.26 35.05 -10.69
N GLY A 559 -7.64 36.22 -11.19
CA GLY A 559 -8.15 36.36 -12.54
C GLY A 559 -9.47 35.60 -12.73
N SER A 560 -9.54 34.79 -13.78
CA SER A 560 -10.71 33.98 -14.10
C SER A 560 -10.69 32.61 -13.44
N TYR A 561 -9.54 32.15 -12.92
CA TYR A 561 -9.41 30.84 -12.28
C TYR A 561 -9.88 30.86 -10.84
N ALA A 562 -10.76 29.93 -10.48
CA ALA A 562 -11.25 29.75 -9.12
C ALA A 562 -10.47 28.62 -8.43
N THR A 563 -9.52 28.96 -7.54
CA THR A 563 -8.76 27.96 -6.77
C THR A 563 -9.66 27.18 -5.81
N HIS A 564 -9.36 25.89 -5.61
CA HIS A 564 -10.08 24.99 -4.71
C HIS A 564 -9.72 25.20 -3.24
N GLY A 565 -8.63 25.92 -2.96
CA GLY A 565 -8.19 26.21 -1.60
C GLY A 565 -7.40 27.51 -1.46
N THR A 566 -6.75 27.65 -0.31
CA THR A 566 -5.78 28.71 -0.01
C THR A 566 -4.60 28.05 0.70
N TRP A 567 -3.41 28.23 0.20
CA TRP A 567 -2.23 27.49 0.65
C TRP A 567 -1.09 28.41 1.09
N PRO A 568 -1.21 29.08 2.24
CA PRO A 568 -0.16 29.97 2.74
C PRO A 568 1.16 29.24 3.05
N GLY A 569 1.12 27.90 3.22
CA GLY A 569 2.29 27.04 3.40
C GLY A 569 2.91 26.54 2.10
N LEU A 570 2.57 27.10 0.91
CA LEU A 570 3.23 26.76 -0.35
C LEU A 570 4.73 26.96 -0.22
N ARG A 571 5.53 25.93 -0.56
CA ARG A 571 6.99 25.96 -0.29
C ARG A 571 7.70 27.10 -1.02
N GLY A 572 7.35 27.41 -2.26
CA GLY A 572 7.95 28.54 -2.93
C GLY A 572 8.11 28.40 -4.43
N LEU A 573 9.27 28.76 -4.94
CA LEU A 573 9.56 28.80 -6.36
C LEU A 573 10.79 27.98 -6.71
N MET A 574 10.80 27.39 -7.91
CA MET A 574 11.98 26.81 -8.55
C MET A 574 12.25 27.51 -9.87
N THR A 575 13.49 27.58 -10.28
CA THR A 575 13.83 28.10 -11.60
C THR A 575 14.91 27.35 -12.36
N TRP A 576 14.71 27.23 -13.64
CA TRP A 576 15.73 27.03 -14.66
C TRP A 576 16.18 28.39 -15.18
N SER A 577 17.30 28.96 -14.78
CA SER A 577 18.28 28.46 -13.84
C SER A 577 18.93 29.63 -13.09
N ILE A 578 19.73 29.36 -12.07
CA ILE A 578 20.55 30.33 -11.36
C ILE A 578 21.45 31.12 -12.34
N ASN A 579 22.04 30.41 -13.32
CA ASN A 579 22.87 31.03 -14.34
C ASN A 579 22.10 32.03 -15.20
N TRP A 580 20.88 31.69 -15.64
CA TRP A 580 20.02 32.57 -16.40
C TRP A 580 19.46 33.73 -15.56
N ASP A 581 19.18 33.52 -14.28
CA ASP A 581 18.77 34.59 -13.36
C ASP A 581 19.93 35.58 -13.13
N ARG A 582 21.16 35.05 -12.93
CA ARG A 582 22.38 35.89 -12.86
C ARG A 582 22.55 36.72 -14.14
N TYR A 583 22.38 36.08 -15.32
CA TYR A 583 22.48 36.75 -16.60
C TYR A 583 21.42 37.87 -16.73
N GLY A 584 20.20 37.64 -16.23
CA GLY A 584 19.10 38.62 -16.13
C GLY A 584 19.25 39.63 -14.97
N GLY A 585 20.37 39.61 -14.23
CA GLY A 585 20.61 40.53 -13.11
C GLY A 585 19.88 40.16 -11.83
N TRP A 586 19.60 38.89 -11.59
CA TRP A 586 18.92 38.35 -10.39
C TRP A 586 17.48 38.82 -10.22
N GLU A 587 16.71 38.93 -11.30
CA GLU A 587 15.31 39.39 -11.26
C GLU A 587 14.41 38.38 -10.58
N PHE A 588 14.56 37.08 -10.87
CA PHE A 588 13.75 36.03 -10.31
C PHE A 588 13.97 35.91 -8.80
N GLN A 589 15.23 35.85 -8.38
CA GLN A 589 15.63 35.80 -6.97
C GLN A 589 15.09 37.01 -6.20
N ARG A 590 15.26 38.24 -6.73
CA ARG A 590 14.72 39.45 -6.06
C ARG A 590 13.19 39.45 -5.98
N THR A 591 12.50 38.86 -6.97
CA THR A 591 11.04 38.73 -6.94
C THR A 591 10.60 37.82 -5.80
N PHE A 592 11.31 36.70 -5.62
CA PHE A 592 11.06 35.78 -4.49
C PHE A 592 11.32 36.48 -3.14
N ASP A 593 12.50 37.08 -2.97
CA ASP A 593 12.88 37.77 -1.73
C ASP A 593 11.92 38.93 -1.39
N GLY A 594 11.43 39.65 -2.42
CA GLY A 594 10.47 40.75 -2.24
C GLY A 594 9.07 40.27 -1.81
N TYR A 595 8.74 39.02 -2.03
CA TYR A 595 7.44 38.47 -1.67
C TYR A 595 7.44 37.72 -0.33
N PHE A 596 8.46 36.90 -0.09
CA PHE A 596 8.56 36.03 1.09
C PHE A 596 9.60 36.48 2.13
N GLY A 597 10.51 37.40 1.79
CA GLY A 597 11.61 37.89 2.61
C GLY A 597 11.24 38.97 3.63
#